data_8cbbb9681bcb38afaf678bf7f6102b92
#
_entry.id   8cbbb9681bcb38afaf678bf7f6102b92
#
_cell.length_a   1.000
_cell.length_b   1.000
_cell.length_c   1.000
_cell.angle_alpha   90.00
_cell.angle_beta   90.00
_cell.angle_gamma   90.00
#
_symmetry.space_group_name_H-M   'P 1'
#
loop_
_entity.id
_entity.type
_entity.pdbx_description
1 polymer ?
#
loop_
_entity_poly.entity_id
_entity_poly.type
_entity_poly.pdbx_seq_one_letter_code
_entity_poly.pdbx_strand_id
1 'polypeptide(L)'
;MQQQGCQRSDVHDVHDYEQDPEKFREYYSHIGEGIVNCQIKRGQPNRTWYDPTKPIFVSEYGGIKWVIGEDASAWGYGVSVKSEEEFLARLKGLTDVLLDNKYIFAYCYTQLTDVEQEQNGLLTYDRVFKFDPAIINEILSRKAVIEE
;
A
#
# COMPACT_ATOMS: atom_id res chain seq x y z
N MET A 1 12.05 4.57 -3.54
CA MET A 1 13.23 5.29 -4.09
C MET A 1 12.69 6.45 -4.90
N GLN A 2 12.59 7.68 -4.32
CA GLN A 2 12.26 8.84 -5.13
C GLN A 2 13.31 8.95 -6.22
N GLN A 3 12.90 8.87 -7.47
CA GLN A 3 13.76 9.22 -8.60
C GLN A 3 14.02 10.73 -8.54
N GLN A 4 15.02 11.14 -7.76
CA GLN A 4 15.64 12.44 -7.94
C GLN A 4 16.28 12.44 -9.32
N GLY A 5 15.63 13.07 -10.29
CA GLY A 5 16.21 13.28 -11.60
C GLY A 5 15.34 13.03 -12.83
N CYS A 6 14.13 12.49 -12.68
CA CYS A 6 13.23 12.37 -13.83
C CYS A 6 12.51 13.70 -14.06
N GLN A 7 12.99 14.48 -15.03
CA GLN A 7 12.37 15.76 -15.40
C GLN A 7 11.05 15.61 -16.18
N ARG A 8 10.68 14.38 -16.56
CA ARG A 8 9.42 14.06 -17.24
C ARG A 8 8.94 12.71 -16.75
N SER A 9 7.77 12.69 -16.15
CA SER A 9 7.02 11.49 -15.80
C SER A 9 5.58 11.70 -16.23
N ASP A 10 4.96 10.69 -16.82
CA ASP A 10 3.55 10.73 -17.22
C ASP A 10 2.61 10.40 -16.07
N VAL A 11 3.16 9.87 -14.98
CA VAL A 11 2.45 9.41 -13.80
C VAL A 11 3.16 9.92 -12.54
N HIS A 12 2.43 10.27 -11.52
CA HIS A 12 2.96 10.52 -10.18
C HIS A 12 3.01 9.21 -9.40
N ASP A 13 4.22 8.68 -9.23
CA ASP A 13 4.49 7.41 -8.57
C ASP A 13 4.72 7.59 -7.08
N VAL A 14 4.05 6.76 -6.26
CA VAL A 14 4.08 6.84 -4.79
C VAL A 14 4.32 5.47 -4.20
N HIS A 15 5.28 5.37 -3.25
CA HIS A 15 5.45 4.25 -2.33
C HIS A 15 5.04 4.71 -0.93
N ASP A 16 4.04 4.08 -0.34
CA ASP A 16 3.52 4.46 0.97
C ASP A 16 3.23 3.23 1.84
N TYR A 17 3.99 3.10 2.91
CA TYR A 17 3.91 1.98 3.86
C TYR A 17 3.28 2.38 5.20
N GLU A 18 2.45 3.42 5.24
CA GLU A 18 1.65 3.71 6.43
C GLU A 18 0.71 2.53 6.69
N GLN A 19 0.65 2.11 7.96
CA GLN A 19 -0.10 0.92 8.39
C GLN A 19 -1.44 1.25 9.05
N ASP A 20 -1.64 2.51 9.42
CA ASP A 20 -2.88 3.01 10.00
C ASP A 20 -3.78 3.56 8.88
N PRO A 21 -4.94 2.93 8.58
CA PRO A 21 -5.82 3.38 7.51
C PRO A 21 -6.31 4.82 7.65
N GLU A 22 -6.47 5.33 8.88
CA GLU A 22 -6.93 6.71 9.08
C GLU A 22 -5.83 7.72 8.71
N LYS A 23 -4.58 7.45 9.12
CA LYS A 23 -3.44 8.27 8.71
C LYS A 23 -3.18 8.16 7.21
N PHE A 24 -3.31 6.95 6.66
CA PHE A 24 -3.18 6.72 5.22
C PHE A 24 -4.22 7.53 4.45
N ARG A 25 -5.47 7.58 4.94
CA ARG A 25 -6.54 8.43 4.40
C ARG A 25 -6.20 9.92 4.48
N GLU A 26 -5.66 10.37 5.62
CA GLU A 26 -5.24 11.77 5.80
C GLU A 26 -4.18 12.19 4.77
N TYR A 27 -3.22 11.32 4.46
CA TYR A 27 -2.15 11.62 3.47
C TYR A 27 -2.68 11.90 2.08
N TYR A 28 -3.79 11.28 1.70
CA TYR A 28 -4.41 11.44 0.38
C TYR A 28 -5.61 12.39 0.36
N SER A 29 -5.99 12.96 1.50
CA SER A 29 -7.18 13.83 1.60
C SER A 29 -7.05 15.14 0.84
N HIS A 30 -5.83 15.64 0.64
CA HIS A 30 -5.54 16.94 0.03
C HIS A 30 -5.08 16.86 -1.43
N ILE A 31 -5.24 15.74 -2.09
CA ILE A 31 -4.82 15.58 -3.50
C ILE A 31 -5.50 16.62 -4.40
N GLY A 32 -6.77 16.88 -4.20
CA GLY A 32 -7.52 17.90 -4.97
C GLY A 32 -6.97 19.32 -4.83
N GLU A 33 -6.15 19.59 -3.80
CA GLU A 33 -5.45 20.84 -3.55
C GLU A 33 -4.01 20.83 -4.10
N GLY A 34 -3.62 19.78 -4.79
CA GLY A 34 -2.26 19.60 -5.32
C GLY A 34 -1.23 19.14 -4.26
N ILE A 35 -1.69 18.54 -3.17
CA ILE A 35 -0.84 18.08 -2.07
C ILE A 35 -0.95 16.56 -1.94
N VAL A 36 0.19 15.88 -2.02
CA VAL A 36 0.32 14.46 -1.66
C VAL A 36 1.30 14.35 -0.51
N ASN A 37 0.82 13.85 0.63
CA ASN A 37 1.63 13.57 1.80
C ASN A 37 1.82 12.05 1.87
N CYS A 38 3.01 11.55 1.56
CA CYS A 38 3.34 10.14 1.76
C CYS A 38 4.55 10.01 2.69
N GLN A 39 4.55 8.97 3.52
CA GLN A 39 5.70 8.65 4.35
C GLN A 39 6.62 7.68 3.58
N ILE A 40 7.71 8.21 3.05
CA ILE A 40 8.78 7.38 2.47
C ILE A 40 9.81 6.95 3.51
N LYS A 41 9.89 7.64 4.66
CA LYS A 41 10.80 7.30 5.78
C LYS A 41 10.14 7.59 7.12
N ARG A 42 10.34 6.67 8.08
CA ARG A 42 9.95 6.90 9.48
C ARG A 42 10.37 8.30 9.95
N GLY A 43 9.40 9.13 10.29
CA GLY A 43 9.60 10.41 10.97
C GLY A 43 9.88 11.62 10.09
N GLN A 44 9.82 11.52 8.76
CA GLN A 44 9.89 12.69 7.88
C GLN A 44 8.67 12.71 6.97
N PRO A 45 7.78 13.70 7.11
CA PRO A 45 6.74 13.94 6.12
C PRO A 45 7.41 14.39 4.81
N ASN A 46 7.48 13.51 3.83
CA ASN A 46 7.89 13.90 2.49
C ASN A 46 6.72 14.58 1.80
N ARG A 47 6.73 15.90 1.78
CA ARG A 47 5.94 16.65 0.82
C ARG A 47 6.57 16.43 -0.55
N THR A 48 6.05 15.48 -1.29
CA THR A 48 6.37 15.38 -2.72
C THR A 48 5.59 16.46 -3.44
N TRP A 49 6.29 17.27 -4.22
CA TRP A 49 5.62 18.17 -5.13
C TRP A 49 4.82 17.32 -6.14
N TYR A 50 3.53 17.52 -6.16
CA TYR A 50 2.60 16.82 -7.02
C TYR A 50 2.14 17.74 -8.15
N ASP A 51 2.23 17.26 -9.38
CA ASP A 51 1.64 17.90 -10.54
C ASP A 51 0.19 17.42 -10.70
N PRO A 52 -0.82 18.26 -10.41
CA PRO A 52 -2.23 17.85 -10.44
C PRO A 52 -2.73 17.50 -11.84
N THR A 53 -1.95 17.70 -12.89
CA THR A 53 -2.27 17.28 -14.24
C THR A 53 -1.94 15.79 -14.50
N LYS A 54 -1.28 15.13 -13.54
CA LYS A 54 -0.83 13.75 -13.69
C LYS A 54 -1.64 12.81 -12.79
N PRO A 55 -1.98 11.63 -13.30
CA PRO A 55 -2.63 10.61 -12.48
C PRO A 55 -1.68 10.06 -11.43
N ILE A 56 -2.21 9.64 -10.27
CA ILE A 56 -1.45 9.05 -9.17
C ILE A 56 -1.51 7.53 -9.26
N PHE A 57 -0.34 6.92 -9.22
CA PHE A 57 -0.14 5.49 -9.04
C PHE A 57 0.52 5.21 -7.70
N VAL A 58 -0.19 4.54 -6.79
CA VAL A 58 0.40 4.04 -5.56
C VAL A 58 1.01 2.68 -5.86
N SER A 59 2.22 2.69 -6.42
CA SER A 59 2.88 1.51 -6.96
C SER A 59 3.39 0.54 -5.89
N GLU A 60 3.50 1.00 -4.65
CA GLU A 60 3.77 0.15 -3.49
C GLU A 60 2.99 0.65 -2.28
N TYR A 61 2.20 -0.23 -1.65
CA TYR A 61 1.55 0.02 -0.36
C TYR A 61 1.39 -1.27 0.44
N GLY A 62 1.03 -1.13 1.71
CA GLY A 62 0.77 -2.24 2.61
C GLY A 62 2.04 -2.81 3.21
N GLY A 63 2.61 -3.86 2.63
CA GLY A 63 3.80 -4.50 3.20
C GLY A 63 3.57 -5.06 4.60
N ILE A 64 2.33 -5.47 4.92
CA ILE A 64 1.89 -5.90 6.25
C ILE A 64 2.61 -7.18 6.62
N LYS A 65 3.42 -7.14 7.69
CA LYS A 65 4.13 -8.34 8.15
C LYS A 65 3.15 -9.38 8.66
N TRP A 66 3.19 -10.58 8.04
CA TRP A 66 2.47 -11.77 8.49
C TRP A 66 3.29 -13.04 8.25
N VAL A 67 3.69 -13.69 9.33
CA VAL A 67 4.56 -14.89 9.32
C VAL A 67 3.74 -16.11 9.69
N ILE A 68 3.78 -17.15 8.85
CA ILE A 68 3.24 -18.46 9.20
C ILE A 68 4.32 -19.21 9.98
N GLY A 69 4.04 -19.51 11.25
CA GLY A 69 5.02 -20.10 12.17
C GLY A 69 5.87 -19.06 12.88
N GLU A 70 7.08 -19.46 13.30
CA GLU A 70 8.03 -18.60 14.01
C GLU A 70 9.26 -18.36 13.14
N ASP A 71 9.50 -17.11 12.75
CA ASP A 71 10.74 -16.67 12.12
C ASP A 71 11.16 -15.31 12.70
N ALA A 72 12.15 -15.35 13.59
CA ALA A 72 12.67 -14.15 14.23
C ALA A 72 13.39 -13.20 13.27
N SER A 73 13.84 -13.69 12.12
CA SER A 73 14.49 -12.88 11.08
C SER A 73 13.51 -12.18 10.15
N ALA A 74 12.24 -12.62 10.15
CA ALA A 74 11.21 -12.07 9.27
C ALA A 74 10.94 -10.60 9.55
N TRP A 75 10.79 -9.83 8.50
CA TRP A 75 10.45 -8.41 8.58
C TRP A 75 9.32 -8.03 7.61
N GLY A 76 8.78 -6.88 7.80
CA GLY A 76 7.77 -6.21 7.01
C GLY A 76 7.57 -4.80 7.57
N TYR A 77 6.61 -4.06 7.07
CA TYR A 77 6.41 -2.67 7.46
C TYR A 77 5.48 -2.55 8.67
N GLY A 78 5.77 -1.57 9.52
CA GLY A 78 4.97 -1.24 10.70
C GLY A 78 5.01 -2.29 11.81
N VAL A 79 3.95 -2.29 12.62
CA VAL A 79 3.77 -3.26 13.70
C VAL A 79 3.16 -4.54 13.14
N SER A 80 3.78 -5.69 13.48
CA SER A 80 3.25 -7.00 13.08
C SER A 80 1.81 -7.18 13.58
N VAL A 81 0.97 -7.73 12.72
CA VAL A 81 -0.38 -8.15 13.09
C VAL A 81 -0.34 -9.41 13.94
N LYS A 82 -1.38 -9.63 14.74
CA LYS A 82 -1.46 -10.74 15.70
C LYS A 82 -2.40 -11.86 15.26
N SER A 83 -3.22 -11.59 14.26
CA SER A 83 -4.15 -12.57 13.71
C SER A 83 -4.41 -12.31 12.23
N GLU A 84 -4.97 -13.32 11.57
CA GLU A 84 -5.41 -13.23 10.17
C GLU A 84 -6.48 -12.15 10.00
N GLU A 85 -7.42 -12.06 10.93
CA GLU A 85 -8.48 -11.05 10.91
C GLU A 85 -7.91 -9.64 10.99
N GLU A 86 -6.88 -9.42 11.81
CA GLU A 86 -6.20 -8.13 11.90
C GLU A 86 -5.48 -7.79 10.58
N PHE A 87 -4.85 -8.79 9.95
CA PHE A 87 -4.22 -8.60 8.62
C PHE A 87 -5.25 -8.18 7.59
N LEU A 88 -6.33 -8.96 7.46
CA LEU A 88 -7.38 -8.72 6.47
C LEU A 88 -8.10 -7.39 6.70
N ALA A 89 -8.36 -7.02 7.95
CA ALA A 89 -8.95 -5.74 8.30
C ALA A 89 -8.03 -4.57 7.91
N ARG A 90 -6.72 -4.69 8.16
CA ARG A 90 -5.73 -3.68 7.78
C ARG A 90 -5.58 -3.59 6.27
N LEU A 91 -5.43 -4.72 5.59
CA LEU A 91 -5.39 -4.77 4.12
C LEU A 91 -6.61 -4.09 3.52
N LYS A 92 -7.81 -4.47 3.98
CA LYS A 92 -9.06 -3.87 3.51
C LYS A 92 -9.10 -2.36 3.77
N GLY A 93 -8.77 -1.92 4.98
CA GLY A 93 -8.79 -0.51 5.34
C GLY A 93 -7.87 0.35 4.48
N LEU A 94 -6.63 -0.11 4.23
CA LEU A 94 -5.68 0.58 3.35
C LEU A 94 -6.17 0.58 1.89
N THR A 95 -6.66 -0.57 1.40
CA THR A 95 -7.16 -0.69 0.02
C THR A 95 -8.39 0.18 -0.20
N ASP A 96 -9.32 0.23 0.76
CA ASP A 96 -10.50 1.08 0.68
C ASP A 96 -10.14 2.57 0.54
N VAL A 97 -9.09 3.04 1.22
CA VAL A 97 -8.62 4.43 1.06
C VAL A 97 -8.23 4.74 -0.38
N LEU A 98 -7.55 3.80 -1.05
CA LEU A 98 -7.12 3.97 -2.44
C LEU A 98 -8.31 3.90 -3.40
N LEU A 99 -9.19 2.92 -3.22
CA LEU A 99 -10.37 2.72 -4.06
C LEU A 99 -11.42 3.85 -3.92
N ASP A 100 -11.52 4.47 -2.74
CA ASP A 100 -12.43 5.58 -2.48
C ASP A 100 -11.89 6.93 -2.98
N ASN A 101 -10.66 6.97 -3.51
CA ASN A 101 -10.03 8.20 -3.95
C ASN A 101 -10.04 8.36 -5.48
N LYS A 102 -10.83 9.30 -5.99
CA LYS A 102 -11.00 9.56 -7.43
C LYS A 102 -9.74 10.03 -8.18
N TYR A 103 -8.67 10.37 -7.48
CA TYR A 103 -7.41 10.83 -8.08
C TYR A 103 -6.37 9.71 -8.23
N ILE A 104 -6.61 8.56 -7.62
CA ILE A 104 -5.73 7.39 -7.69
C ILE A 104 -6.26 6.45 -8.75
N PHE A 105 -5.50 6.28 -9.84
CA PHE A 105 -5.95 5.45 -10.96
C PHE A 105 -5.46 4.01 -10.87
N ALA A 106 -4.42 3.76 -10.09
CA ALA A 106 -3.86 2.42 -9.92
C ALA A 106 -3.14 2.28 -8.58
N TYR A 107 -3.05 1.05 -8.10
CA TYR A 107 -2.31 0.68 -6.90
C TYR A 107 -1.71 -0.72 -7.05
N CYS A 108 -0.66 -1.01 -6.26
CA CYS A 108 -0.07 -2.34 -6.20
C CYS A 108 0.29 -2.68 -4.76
N TYR A 109 -0.29 -3.77 -4.24
CA TYR A 109 0.04 -4.25 -2.90
C TYR A 109 1.43 -4.87 -2.87
N THR A 110 2.22 -4.52 -1.88
CA THR A 110 3.52 -5.10 -1.60
C THR A 110 3.38 -6.11 -0.45
N GLN A 111 3.44 -7.44 -0.75
CA GLN A 111 3.75 -7.97 -2.09
C GLN A 111 2.95 -9.25 -2.37
N LEU A 112 3.08 -9.82 -3.56
CA LEU A 112 2.34 -11.04 -3.91
C LEU A 112 2.87 -12.25 -3.15
N THR A 113 4.18 -12.46 -3.13
CA THR A 113 4.83 -13.59 -2.45
C THR A 113 5.86 -13.09 -1.46
N ASP A 114 6.11 -13.84 -0.39
CA ASP A 114 7.27 -13.60 0.47
C ASP A 114 8.57 -13.67 -0.33
N VAL A 115 9.54 -12.86 0.07
CA VAL A 115 10.90 -12.87 -0.49
C VAL A 115 11.88 -13.06 0.66
N GLU A 116 12.30 -14.30 0.89
CA GLU A 116 13.20 -14.70 1.97
C GLU A 116 12.70 -14.20 3.35
N GLN A 117 13.40 -13.23 3.97
CA GLN A 117 13.03 -12.67 5.27
C GLN A 117 11.95 -11.59 5.18
N GLU A 118 11.67 -11.06 4.01
CA GLU A 118 10.57 -10.11 3.81
C GLU A 118 9.24 -10.86 3.69
N GLN A 119 8.57 -11.05 4.84
CA GLN A 119 7.38 -11.89 4.94
C GLN A 119 6.11 -11.05 5.09
N ASN A 120 5.78 -10.32 4.04
CA ASN A 120 4.58 -9.50 3.89
C ASN A 120 3.74 -9.87 2.67
N GLY A 121 4.07 -11.00 2.03
CA GLY A 121 3.35 -11.52 0.87
C GLY A 121 1.95 -12.05 1.22
N LEU A 122 1.06 -12.06 0.23
CA LEU A 122 -0.23 -12.75 0.29
C LEU A 122 -0.06 -14.28 0.16
N LEU A 123 1.06 -14.69 -0.44
CA LEU A 123 1.50 -16.07 -0.55
C LEU A 123 2.84 -16.24 0.18
N THR A 124 3.13 -17.47 0.57
CA THR A 124 4.47 -17.85 1.06
C THR A 124 5.51 -17.77 -0.06
N TYR A 125 6.79 -17.90 0.30
CA TYR A 125 7.90 -18.03 -0.67
C TYR A 125 7.65 -19.15 -1.69
N ASP A 126 7.07 -20.30 -1.25
CA ASP A 126 6.70 -21.43 -2.09
C ASP A 126 5.38 -21.25 -2.83
N ARG A 127 4.80 -20.05 -2.82
CA ARG A 127 3.57 -19.66 -3.51
C ARG A 127 2.31 -20.38 -3.01
N VAL A 128 2.29 -20.76 -1.74
CA VAL A 128 1.09 -21.24 -1.04
C VAL A 128 0.32 -20.05 -0.49
N PHE A 129 -0.99 -20.02 -0.68
CA PHE A 129 -1.84 -18.96 -0.14
C PHE A 129 -1.75 -18.92 1.39
N LYS A 130 -1.54 -17.74 1.96
CA LYS A 130 -1.59 -17.50 3.41
C LYS A 130 -3.00 -17.24 3.90
N PHE A 131 -3.88 -16.84 3.01
CA PHE A 131 -5.26 -16.43 3.27
C PHE A 131 -6.20 -17.07 2.26
N ASP A 132 -7.51 -17.06 2.56
CA ASP A 132 -8.51 -17.45 1.56
C ASP A 132 -8.44 -16.49 0.35
N PRO A 133 -8.12 -17.00 -0.86
CA PRO A 133 -7.99 -16.15 -2.04
C PRO A 133 -9.31 -15.47 -2.43
N ALA A 134 -10.46 -16.01 -2.05
CA ALA A 134 -11.75 -15.36 -2.30
C ALA A 134 -11.90 -14.06 -1.49
N ILE A 135 -11.47 -14.06 -0.23
CA ILE A 135 -11.51 -12.86 0.63
C ILE A 135 -10.52 -11.81 0.10
N ILE A 136 -9.31 -12.22 -0.27
CA ILE A 136 -8.33 -11.32 -0.86
C ILE A 136 -8.86 -10.70 -2.16
N ASN A 137 -9.46 -11.53 -3.02
CA ASN A 137 -10.06 -11.05 -4.27
C ASN A 137 -11.19 -10.05 -4.01
N GLU A 138 -12.08 -10.31 -3.05
CA GLU A 138 -13.16 -9.38 -2.68
C GLU A 138 -12.61 -8.02 -2.25
N ILE A 139 -11.54 -8.00 -1.44
CA ILE A 139 -10.89 -6.75 -1.00
C ILE A 139 -10.28 -6.00 -2.18
N LEU A 140 -9.50 -6.69 -3.02
CA LEU A 140 -8.68 -6.05 -4.04
C LEU A 140 -9.42 -5.76 -5.35
N SER A 141 -10.56 -6.39 -5.62
CA SER A 141 -11.33 -6.21 -6.87
C SER A 141 -12.59 -5.35 -6.70
N ARG A 142 -12.78 -4.72 -5.52
CA ARG A 142 -13.89 -3.79 -5.33
C ARG A 142 -13.79 -2.63 -6.34
N LYS A 143 -14.91 -2.25 -6.92
CA LYS A 143 -14.98 -1.12 -7.85
C LYS A 143 -14.45 0.17 -7.22
N ALA A 144 -13.56 0.85 -7.92
CA ALA A 144 -12.99 2.12 -7.49
C ALA A 144 -13.89 3.30 -7.85
N VAL A 145 -13.88 4.36 -7.05
CA VAL A 145 -14.65 5.59 -7.31
C VAL A 145 -14.26 6.25 -8.64
N ILE A 146 -13.02 6.13 -9.06
CA ILE A 146 -12.55 6.66 -10.35
C ILE A 146 -13.21 6.00 -11.57
N GLU A 147 -13.83 4.81 -11.38
CA GLU A 147 -14.52 4.08 -12.44
C GLU A 147 -16.01 4.48 -12.59
N GLU A 148 -16.49 5.39 -11.74
CA GLU A 148 -17.88 5.92 -11.75
C GLU A 148 -17.99 7.16 -12.64
#